data_13f0fb3b18410606ff145320335be8b4
#
_entry.id   13f0fb3b18410606ff145320335be8b4
#
_cell.length_a   1.000
_cell.length_b   1.000
_cell.length_c   1.000
_cell.angle_alpha   90.00
_cell.angle_beta   90.00
_cell.angle_gamma   90.00
#
_symmetry.space_group_name_H-M   'P 1'
#
loop_
_entity.id
_entity.type
_entity.pdbx_description
1 polymer ?
#
loop_
_entity_poly.entity_id
_entity_poly.type
_entity_poly.pdbx_seq_one_letter_code
_entity_poly.pdbx_strand_id
1 'polypeptide(L)'
;MSADEELYGINAALDALSRTLSLYPDGFFAQFKNGIGEGGIRFLLTERIDSDYGVVGCAYESREWQNIALDVRLADGLDTIICHELWHATENHILSRDYSAFSPDAWAALNPEGFAYCEDPTQSDSMLEWTLYSSSPDNVYFVDGYSCVNEREDRARIMEYFMVHEDESGLLIESPAIRQKLQFMCDAVRNNFDTTGWSAVRWESLLR
;
A
#
# COMPACT_ATOMS: atom_id res chain seq x y z
N MET A 1 3.19 -28.47 -1.51
CA MET A 1 4.45 -27.93 -2.05
C MET A 1 5.58 -28.89 -1.68
N SER A 2 6.54 -29.14 -2.55
CA SER A 2 7.75 -29.90 -2.19
C SER A 2 8.71 -29.01 -1.39
N ALA A 3 9.67 -29.64 -0.66
CA ALA A 3 10.67 -28.86 0.11
C ALA A 3 11.53 -27.94 -0.77
N ASP A 4 11.77 -28.31 -2.02
CA ASP A 4 12.52 -27.49 -2.97
C ASP A 4 11.70 -26.29 -3.46
N GLU A 5 10.40 -26.45 -3.70
CA GLU A 5 9.48 -25.36 -4.06
C GLU A 5 9.29 -24.38 -2.89
N GLU A 6 9.19 -24.89 -1.66
CA GLU A 6 9.11 -24.07 -0.45
C GLU A 6 10.38 -23.22 -0.27
N LEU A 7 11.56 -23.84 -0.38
CA LEU A 7 12.84 -23.13 -0.29
C LEU A 7 12.98 -22.06 -1.39
N TYR A 8 12.53 -22.38 -2.60
CA TYR A 8 12.53 -21.40 -3.71
C TYR A 8 11.62 -20.21 -3.37
N GLY A 9 10.40 -20.45 -2.91
CA GLY A 9 9.45 -19.40 -2.52
C GLY A 9 9.97 -18.52 -1.38
N ILE A 10 10.59 -19.11 -0.35
CA ILE A 10 11.21 -18.36 0.74
C ILE A 10 12.34 -17.47 0.23
N ASN A 11 13.23 -17.98 -0.62
CA ASN A 11 14.33 -17.18 -1.17
C ASN A 11 13.80 -16.04 -2.05
N ALA A 12 12.80 -16.29 -2.90
CA ALA A 12 12.16 -15.27 -3.71
C ALA A 12 11.54 -14.16 -2.84
N ALA A 13 10.89 -14.53 -1.73
CA ALA A 13 10.32 -13.59 -0.78
C ALA A 13 11.39 -12.74 -0.07
N LEU A 14 12.50 -13.33 0.34
CA LEU A 14 13.62 -12.61 0.95
C LEU A 14 14.27 -11.63 -0.03
N ASP A 15 14.44 -12.02 -1.29
CA ASP A 15 14.96 -11.16 -2.35
C ASP A 15 14.01 -10.00 -2.63
N ALA A 16 12.69 -10.27 -2.73
CA ALA A 16 11.68 -9.24 -2.90
C ALA A 16 11.66 -8.26 -1.72
N LEU A 17 11.71 -8.76 -0.48
CA LEU A 17 11.82 -7.92 0.72
C LEU A 17 13.05 -7.03 0.66
N SER A 18 14.22 -7.60 0.32
CA SER A 18 15.47 -6.82 0.23
C SER A 18 15.37 -5.69 -0.78
N ARG A 19 14.81 -5.95 -1.97
CA ARG A 19 14.63 -4.94 -3.02
C ARG A 19 13.63 -3.88 -2.58
N THR A 20 12.45 -4.28 -2.12
CA THR A 20 11.35 -3.38 -1.79
C THR A 20 11.68 -2.50 -0.60
N LEU A 21 12.24 -3.05 0.48
CA LEU A 21 12.60 -2.27 1.65
C LEU A 21 13.68 -1.24 1.36
N SER A 22 14.57 -1.48 0.38
CA SER A 22 15.58 -0.52 -0.05
C SER A 22 15.01 0.73 -0.76
N LEU A 23 13.74 0.72 -1.17
CA LEU A 23 13.06 1.87 -1.77
C LEU A 23 12.61 2.91 -0.73
N TYR A 24 12.57 2.53 0.55
CA TYR A 24 12.16 3.43 1.63
C TYR A 24 13.34 4.24 2.15
N PRO A 25 13.10 5.47 2.65
CA PRO A 25 14.16 6.32 3.15
C PRO A 25 14.80 5.75 4.43
N ASP A 26 16.06 6.11 4.64
CA ASP A 26 16.79 5.74 5.85
C ASP A 26 16.02 6.14 7.11
N GLY A 27 15.97 5.25 8.08
CA GLY A 27 15.28 5.47 9.34
C GLY A 27 13.75 5.30 9.32
N PHE A 28 13.12 5.07 8.15
CA PHE A 28 11.67 4.88 8.05
C PHE A 28 11.17 3.76 8.97
N PHE A 29 11.72 2.57 8.83
CA PHE A 29 11.29 1.40 9.61
C PHE A 29 11.61 1.47 11.10
N ALA A 30 12.62 2.27 11.48
CA ALA A 30 12.97 2.46 12.88
C ALA A 30 11.90 3.21 13.67
N GLN A 31 11.03 3.96 12.98
CA GLN A 31 9.99 4.76 13.62
C GLN A 31 8.74 3.98 14.02
N PHE A 32 8.61 2.74 13.56
CA PHE A 32 7.51 1.84 13.97
C PHE A 32 7.68 1.29 15.40
N LYS A 33 8.79 1.56 16.06
CA LYS A 33 8.99 1.25 17.48
C LYS A 33 8.17 2.18 18.35
N ASN A 34 7.69 1.65 19.48
CA ASN A 34 7.03 2.44 20.51
C ASN A 34 8.04 3.33 21.29
N GLY A 35 7.53 4.17 22.20
CA GLY A 35 8.34 5.10 22.98
C GLY A 35 9.41 4.47 23.89
N ILE A 36 9.35 3.16 24.15
CA ILE A 36 10.36 2.40 24.91
C ILE A 36 11.30 1.58 24.00
N GLY A 37 11.18 1.75 22.67
CA GLY A 37 12.07 1.13 21.68
C GLY A 37 11.70 -0.31 21.31
N GLU A 38 10.52 -0.79 21.73
CA GLU A 38 9.98 -2.10 21.36
C GLU A 38 9.07 -2.00 20.15
N GLY A 39 8.77 -3.14 19.53
CA GLY A 39 7.92 -3.24 18.36
C GLY A 39 8.67 -3.01 17.06
N GLY A 40 7.92 -2.68 16.02
CA GLY A 40 8.42 -2.51 14.66
C GLY A 40 7.54 -3.22 13.64
N ILE A 41 8.11 -3.48 12.46
CA ILE A 41 7.47 -4.31 11.42
C ILE A 41 8.05 -5.72 11.48
N ARG A 42 7.16 -6.70 11.32
CA ARG A 42 7.51 -8.12 11.32
C ARG A 42 6.92 -8.78 10.08
N PHE A 43 7.77 -9.41 9.27
CA PHE A 43 7.34 -10.20 8.12
C PHE A 43 7.21 -11.67 8.51
N LEU A 44 6.09 -12.27 8.15
CA LEU A 44 5.74 -13.66 8.39
C LEU A 44 5.62 -14.34 7.03
N LEU A 45 6.63 -15.14 6.69
CA LEU A 45 6.61 -15.94 5.46
C LEU A 45 5.79 -17.20 5.72
N THR A 46 4.73 -17.40 4.96
CA THR A 46 3.80 -18.52 5.14
C THR A 46 3.48 -19.19 3.82
N GLU A 47 3.20 -20.48 3.86
CA GLU A 47 2.80 -21.24 2.69
C GLU A 47 1.40 -20.87 2.19
N ARG A 48 0.53 -20.37 3.11
CA ARG A 48 -0.85 -20.04 2.77
C ARG A 48 -1.45 -19.12 3.83
N ILE A 49 -2.09 -18.05 3.39
CA ILE A 49 -2.81 -17.13 4.28
C ILE A 49 -4.30 -17.51 4.34
N ASP A 50 -4.99 -17.42 3.22
CA ASP A 50 -6.39 -17.84 3.09
C ASP A 50 -6.62 -18.46 1.70
N SER A 51 -7.28 -19.61 1.69
CA SER A 51 -7.50 -20.36 0.46
C SER A 51 -8.76 -19.99 -0.28
N ASP A 52 -9.74 -19.46 0.43
CA ASP A 52 -11.09 -19.34 -0.10
C ASP A 52 -11.28 -17.99 -0.81
N TYR A 53 -10.49 -16.98 -0.42
CA TYR A 53 -10.56 -15.62 -0.95
C TYR A 53 -9.34 -15.18 -1.77
N GLY A 54 -8.34 -16.07 -1.96
CA GLY A 54 -7.15 -15.75 -2.74
C GLY A 54 -6.25 -14.69 -2.09
N VAL A 55 -6.31 -14.53 -0.77
CA VAL A 55 -5.49 -13.59 -0.02
C VAL A 55 -4.03 -14.00 -0.10
N VAL A 56 -3.18 -13.10 -0.58
CA VAL A 56 -1.76 -13.31 -0.85
C VAL A 56 -0.82 -12.52 0.06
N GLY A 57 -1.35 -11.47 0.67
CA GLY A 57 -0.72 -10.64 1.70
C GLY A 57 -1.75 -10.27 2.76
N CYS A 58 -1.31 -9.93 3.96
CA CYS A 58 -2.18 -9.42 5.01
C CYS A 58 -1.37 -8.65 6.04
N ALA A 59 -1.75 -7.38 6.27
CA ALA A 59 -1.20 -6.57 7.34
C ALA A 59 -2.16 -6.54 8.54
N TYR A 60 -1.63 -6.77 9.74
CA TYR A 60 -2.40 -6.69 10.99
C TYR A 60 -1.53 -6.23 12.17
N GLU A 61 -2.16 -5.56 13.11
CA GLU A 61 -1.51 -5.10 14.33
C GLU A 61 -1.65 -6.12 15.47
N SER A 62 -0.56 -6.36 16.19
CA SER A 62 -0.59 -7.12 17.42
C SER A 62 0.34 -6.52 18.48
N ARG A 63 -0.21 -5.97 19.53
CA ARG A 63 0.52 -5.22 20.57
C ARG A 63 1.35 -4.11 19.93
N GLU A 64 2.70 -4.18 20.05
CA GLU A 64 3.62 -3.19 19.51
C GLU A 64 4.11 -3.52 18.07
N TRP A 65 3.60 -4.57 17.45
CA TRP A 65 4.08 -5.05 16.15
C TRP A 65 3.06 -4.82 15.05
N GLN A 66 3.52 -4.23 13.95
CA GLN A 66 2.86 -4.32 12.66
C GLN A 66 3.33 -5.61 12.00
N ASN A 67 2.42 -6.56 11.78
CA ASN A 67 2.76 -7.85 11.18
C ASN A 67 2.29 -7.85 9.74
N ILE A 68 3.14 -8.33 8.82
CA ILE A 68 2.83 -8.50 7.41
C ILE A 68 3.06 -9.98 7.08
N ALA A 69 2.00 -10.71 6.81
CA ALA A 69 2.06 -12.08 6.33
C ALA A 69 2.12 -12.09 4.80
N LEU A 70 2.99 -12.93 4.23
CA LEU A 70 3.20 -13.08 2.80
C LEU A 70 3.10 -14.55 2.42
N ASP A 71 2.30 -14.85 1.39
CA ASP A 71 2.20 -16.20 0.82
C ASP A 71 3.40 -16.45 -0.12
N VAL A 72 4.34 -17.30 0.32
CA VAL A 72 5.57 -17.57 -0.42
C VAL A 72 5.38 -18.44 -1.67
N ARG A 73 4.17 -18.95 -1.93
CA ARG A 73 3.86 -19.66 -3.18
C ARG A 73 3.83 -18.71 -4.38
N LEU A 74 3.65 -17.42 -4.12
CA LEU A 74 3.68 -16.37 -5.14
C LEU A 74 5.11 -15.86 -5.27
N ALA A 75 5.91 -16.50 -6.10
CA ALA A 75 7.28 -16.05 -6.36
C ALA A 75 7.31 -14.74 -7.15
N ASP A 76 6.33 -14.55 -8.05
CA ASP A 76 6.21 -13.36 -8.90
C ASP A 76 5.23 -12.34 -8.28
N GLY A 77 5.55 -11.05 -8.37
CA GLY A 77 4.69 -9.97 -7.89
C GLY A 77 4.76 -9.70 -6.37
N LEU A 78 5.67 -10.33 -5.64
CA LEU A 78 5.82 -10.09 -4.20
C LEU A 78 6.21 -8.65 -3.86
N ASP A 79 6.97 -7.96 -4.72
CA ASP A 79 7.32 -6.54 -4.52
C ASP A 79 6.06 -5.67 -4.42
N THR A 80 5.08 -5.93 -5.28
CA THR A 80 3.76 -5.28 -5.30
C THR A 80 3.01 -5.50 -3.99
N ILE A 81 2.87 -6.77 -3.59
CA ILE A 81 2.17 -7.17 -2.36
C ILE A 81 2.85 -6.56 -1.12
N ILE A 82 4.19 -6.59 -1.07
CA ILE A 82 4.94 -6.00 0.04
C ILE A 82 4.67 -4.50 0.15
N CYS A 83 4.66 -3.74 -0.95
CA CYS A 83 4.35 -2.31 -0.91
C CYS A 83 2.91 -2.03 -0.46
N HIS A 84 1.96 -2.83 -0.92
CA HIS A 84 0.56 -2.77 -0.52
C HIS A 84 0.40 -2.96 1.00
N GLU A 85 0.92 -4.05 1.53
CA GLU A 85 0.81 -4.39 2.95
C GLU A 85 1.62 -3.43 3.85
N LEU A 86 2.77 -2.94 3.36
CA LEU A 86 3.54 -1.91 4.05
C LEU A 86 2.76 -0.60 4.16
N TRP A 87 1.90 -0.28 3.18
CA TRP A 87 1.04 0.88 3.32
C TRP A 87 0.02 0.69 4.43
N HIS A 88 -0.65 -0.45 4.52
CA HIS A 88 -1.57 -0.74 5.63
C HIS A 88 -0.88 -0.62 6.99
N ALA A 89 0.34 -1.14 7.12
CA ALA A 89 1.13 -0.99 8.35
C ALA A 89 1.48 0.49 8.62
N THR A 90 1.81 1.26 7.58
CA THR A 90 2.11 2.70 7.68
C THR A 90 0.89 3.49 8.09
N GLU A 91 -0.26 3.23 7.49
CA GLU A 91 -1.55 3.84 7.84
C GLU A 91 -1.94 3.55 9.28
N ASN A 92 -1.83 2.29 9.73
CA ASN A 92 -2.08 1.93 11.14
C ASN A 92 -1.17 2.72 12.08
N HIS A 93 0.12 2.84 11.74
CA HIS A 93 1.06 3.61 12.54
C HIS A 93 0.69 5.09 12.62
N ILE A 94 0.30 5.69 11.50
CA ILE A 94 -0.19 7.09 11.45
C ILE A 94 -1.43 7.25 12.32
N LEU A 95 -2.45 6.40 12.11
CA LEU A 95 -3.72 6.46 12.83
C LEU A 95 -3.57 6.23 14.34
N SER A 96 -2.56 5.47 14.77
CA SER A 96 -2.25 5.30 16.20
C SER A 96 -1.75 6.59 16.87
N ARG A 97 -1.24 7.55 16.10
CA ARG A 97 -0.70 8.84 16.56
C ARG A 97 -1.64 10.01 16.27
N ASP A 98 -2.25 9.99 15.11
CA ASP A 98 -3.22 10.99 14.66
C ASP A 98 -4.41 10.29 13.99
N TYR A 99 -5.45 10.04 14.77
CA TYR A 99 -6.67 9.40 14.29
C TYR A 99 -7.37 10.23 13.19
N SER A 100 -7.12 11.53 13.12
CA SER A 100 -7.72 12.43 12.13
C SER A 100 -6.95 12.51 10.80
N ALA A 101 -5.76 11.91 10.70
CA ALA A 101 -4.88 12.01 9.54
C ALA A 101 -5.56 11.55 8.23
N PHE A 102 -6.45 10.56 8.32
CA PHE A 102 -7.25 10.06 7.20
C PHE A 102 -8.74 10.28 7.47
N SER A 103 -9.16 11.57 7.55
CA SER A 103 -10.58 11.92 7.67
C SER A 103 -11.39 11.32 6.53
N PRO A 104 -12.43 10.49 6.81
CA PRO A 104 -13.27 9.90 5.77
C PRO A 104 -13.90 10.96 4.85
N ASP A 105 -14.38 12.06 5.40
CA ASP A 105 -14.99 13.14 4.62
C ASP A 105 -13.97 13.82 3.68
N ALA A 106 -12.75 14.05 4.16
CA ALA A 106 -11.71 14.67 3.35
C ALA A 106 -11.24 13.73 2.23
N TRP A 107 -11.15 12.41 2.49
CA TRP A 107 -10.81 11.43 1.47
C TRP A 107 -11.95 11.24 0.46
N ALA A 108 -13.22 11.15 0.91
CA ALA A 108 -14.39 11.02 0.05
C ALA A 108 -14.55 12.21 -0.91
N ALA A 109 -14.16 13.42 -0.48
CA ALA A 109 -14.17 14.61 -1.32
C ALA A 109 -13.22 14.54 -2.53
N LEU A 110 -12.28 13.59 -2.55
CA LEU A 110 -11.37 13.32 -3.67
C LEU A 110 -11.94 12.29 -4.67
N ASN A 111 -13.09 11.71 -4.39
CA ASN A 111 -13.76 10.74 -5.23
C ASN A 111 -14.80 11.42 -6.15
N PRO A 112 -15.29 10.74 -7.21
CA PRO A 112 -16.35 11.27 -8.05
C PRO A 112 -17.63 11.55 -7.25
N GLU A 113 -18.38 12.56 -7.64
CA GLU A 113 -19.66 12.85 -7.02
C GLU A 113 -20.60 11.64 -7.11
N GLY A 114 -21.18 11.25 -5.98
CA GLY A 114 -22.09 10.10 -5.86
C GLY A 114 -21.40 8.74 -5.82
N PHE A 115 -20.07 8.67 -5.83
CA PHE A 115 -19.35 7.41 -5.67
C PHE A 115 -19.53 6.84 -4.26
N ALA A 116 -19.67 5.51 -4.19
CA ALA A 116 -19.64 4.74 -2.95
C ALA A 116 -18.75 3.49 -3.15
N TYR A 117 -17.94 3.19 -2.16
CA TYR A 117 -17.15 1.96 -2.16
C TYR A 117 -18.06 0.72 -2.16
N CYS A 118 -17.62 -0.36 -2.81
CA CYS A 118 -18.45 -1.57 -2.95
C CYS A 118 -18.43 -2.47 -1.71
N GLU A 119 -17.45 -2.30 -0.82
CA GLU A 119 -17.27 -3.07 0.43
C GLU A 119 -17.13 -4.61 0.22
N ASP A 120 -17.12 -5.06 -1.02
CA ASP A 120 -17.04 -6.47 -1.39
C ASP A 120 -15.95 -6.69 -2.45
N PRO A 121 -14.79 -7.27 -2.08
CA PRO A 121 -13.70 -7.51 -3.00
C PRO A 121 -14.08 -8.36 -4.22
N THR A 122 -15.12 -9.20 -4.12
CA THR A 122 -15.57 -10.04 -5.24
C THR A 122 -16.26 -9.24 -6.36
N GLN A 123 -16.65 -8.00 -6.07
CA GLN A 123 -17.25 -7.10 -7.05
C GLN A 123 -16.25 -6.15 -7.70
N SER A 124 -15.00 -6.15 -7.27
CA SER A 124 -13.97 -5.22 -7.74
C SER A 124 -13.78 -5.25 -9.26
N ASP A 125 -13.89 -6.41 -9.88
CA ASP A 125 -13.75 -6.57 -11.33
C ASP A 125 -14.86 -5.85 -12.14
N SER A 126 -15.99 -5.50 -11.51
CA SER A 126 -17.07 -4.75 -12.13
C SER A 126 -16.93 -3.22 -11.96
N MET A 127 -16.03 -2.77 -11.07
CA MET A 127 -15.83 -1.37 -10.70
C MET A 127 -14.72 -0.73 -11.53
N LEU A 128 -14.86 -0.75 -12.88
CA LEU A 128 -13.84 -0.25 -13.80
C LEU A 128 -14.07 1.20 -14.25
N GLU A 129 -15.24 1.76 -14.00
CA GLU A 129 -15.49 3.17 -14.25
C GLU A 129 -14.55 4.01 -13.36
N TRP A 130 -14.02 5.10 -13.90
CA TRP A 130 -13.06 5.97 -13.23
C TRP A 130 -11.69 5.34 -12.87
N THR A 131 -11.36 4.18 -13.42
CA THR A 131 -10.02 3.58 -13.24
C THR A 131 -9.09 3.91 -14.41
N LEU A 132 -7.80 3.64 -14.24
CA LEU A 132 -6.76 3.83 -15.26
C LEU A 132 -7.13 3.16 -16.60
N TYR A 133 -7.86 2.07 -16.56
CA TYR A 133 -8.15 1.24 -17.74
C TYR A 133 -9.39 1.66 -18.53
N SER A 134 -10.19 2.61 -18.03
CA SER A 134 -11.49 2.91 -18.63
C SER A 134 -11.69 4.36 -19.02
N SER A 135 -10.86 5.29 -18.56
CA SER A 135 -11.15 6.70 -18.63
C SER A 135 -9.99 7.53 -19.18
N SER A 136 -10.29 8.75 -19.62
CA SER A 136 -9.26 9.77 -19.84
C SER A 136 -8.66 10.20 -18.49
N PRO A 137 -7.44 10.76 -18.45
CA PRO A 137 -6.79 11.16 -17.20
C PRO A 137 -7.66 12.04 -16.29
N ASP A 138 -8.46 12.91 -16.85
CA ASP A 138 -9.37 13.79 -16.07
C ASP A 138 -10.48 13.04 -15.34
N ASN A 139 -10.78 11.80 -15.75
CA ASN A 139 -11.83 10.96 -15.18
C ASN A 139 -11.26 9.75 -14.40
N VAL A 140 -9.97 9.68 -14.21
CA VAL A 140 -9.33 8.63 -13.41
C VAL A 140 -9.30 9.08 -11.95
N TYR A 141 -9.96 8.32 -11.09
CA TYR A 141 -10.01 8.55 -9.64
C TYR A 141 -9.42 7.38 -8.86
N PHE A 142 -9.33 6.22 -9.49
CA PHE A 142 -8.87 4.97 -8.89
C PHE A 142 -7.83 4.30 -9.76
N VAL A 143 -6.93 3.55 -9.14
CA VAL A 143 -5.91 2.78 -9.85
C VAL A 143 -6.59 1.68 -10.68
N ASP A 144 -7.41 0.86 -10.02
CA ASP A 144 -8.12 -0.27 -10.60
C ASP A 144 -9.42 -0.55 -9.82
N GLY A 145 -10.13 -1.64 -10.15
CA GLY A 145 -11.35 -2.03 -9.47
C GLY A 145 -11.15 -2.34 -7.99
N TYR A 146 -10.00 -2.89 -7.60
CA TYR A 146 -9.73 -3.21 -6.20
C TYR A 146 -9.60 -1.94 -5.33
N SER A 147 -9.15 -0.82 -5.89
CA SER A 147 -9.18 0.49 -5.24
C SER A 147 -10.60 0.95 -4.85
N CYS A 148 -11.64 0.38 -5.48
CA CYS A 148 -13.03 0.72 -5.22
C CYS A 148 -13.68 -0.10 -4.09
N VAL A 149 -12.93 -0.98 -3.41
CA VAL A 149 -13.46 -1.82 -2.32
C VAL A 149 -13.71 -0.97 -1.07
N ASN A 150 -12.73 -0.26 -0.59
CA ASN A 150 -12.82 0.69 0.54
C ASN A 150 -11.67 1.69 0.50
N GLU A 151 -11.71 2.69 1.39
CA GLU A 151 -10.70 3.77 1.41
C GLU A 151 -9.29 3.26 1.71
N ARG A 152 -9.15 2.21 2.49
CA ARG A 152 -7.84 1.66 2.86
C ARG A 152 -7.19 0.96 1.67
N GLU A 153 -7.98 0.19 0.91
CA GLU A 153 -7.51 -0.46 -0.32
C GLU A 153 -7.18 0.57 -1.40
N ASP A 154 -8.00 1.64 -1.52
CA ASP A 154 -7.72 2.75 -2.44
C ASP A 154 -6.34 3.37 -2.16
N ARG A 155 -6.04 3.70 -0.90
CA ARG A 155 -4.74 4.22 -0.51
C ARG A 155 -3.60 3.21 -0.71
N ALA A 156 -3.82 1.95 -0.37
CA ALA A 156 -2.81 0.91 -0.51
C ALA A 156 -2.43 0.68 -1.98
N ARG A 157 -3.43 0.67 -2.89
CA ARG A 157 -3.19 0.55 -4.34
C ARG A 157 -2.44 1.75 -4.90
N ILE A 158 -2.77 2.98 -4.49
CA ILE A 158 -2.01 4.16 -4.91
C ILE A 158 -0.54 4.02 -4.48
N MET A 159 -0.28 3.71 -3.22
CA MET A 159 1.10 3.59 -2.74
C MET A 159 1.85 2.46 -3.46
N GLU A 160 1.24 1.31 -3.64
CA GLU A 160 1.79 0.19 -4.39
C GLU A 160 2.27 0.62 -5.78
N TYR A 161 1.40 1.28 -6.56
CA TYR A 161 1.73 1.70 -7.92
C TYR A 161 2.85 2.74 -7.94
N PHE A 162 2.83 3.72 -7.05
CA PHE A 162 3.88 4.74 -7.00
C PHE A 162 5.22 4.22 -6.44
N MET A 163 5.23 3.03 -5.87
CA MET A 163 6.45 2.38 -5.39
C MET A 163 7.08 1.45 -6.44
N VAL A 164 6.30 0.67 -7.19
CA VAL A 164 6.84 -0.42 -8.03
C VAL A 164 6.37 -0.42 -9.49
N HIS A 165 5.35 0.34 -9.87
CA HIS A 165 4.81 0.40 -11.23
C HIS A 165 5.13 1.73 -11.91
N GLU A 166 6.35 1.88 -12.46
CA GLU A 166 6.83 3.16 -13.02
C GLU A 166 6.02 3.65 -14.22
N ASP A 167 5.67 2.75 -15.14
CA ASP A 167 4.96 3.10 -16.37
C ASP A 167 3.53 3.56 -16.05
N GLU A 168 2.81 2.80 -15.24
CA GLU A 168 1.43 3.10 -14.85
C GLU A 168 1.36 4.33 -13.93
N SER A 169 2.32 4.49 -13.02
CA SER A 169 2.38 5.68 -12.15
C SER A 169 2.60 6.96 -12.95
N GLY A 170 3.35 6.90 -14.05
CA GLY A 170 3.50 7.99 -15.00
C GLY A 170 2.19 8.41 -15.67
N LEU A 171 1.30 7.46 -15.92
CA LEU A 171 -0.05 7.73 -16.44
C LEU A 171 -1.00 8.21 -15.33
N LEU A 172 -0.95 7.56 -14.17
CA LEU A 172 -1.81 7.89 -13.02
C LEU A 172 -1.61 9.31 -12.52
N ILE A 173 -0.37 9.81 -12.52
CA ILE A 173 -0.04 11.16 -12.01
C ILE A 173 -0.59 12.28 -12.91
N GLU A 174 -0.98 11.97 -14.14
CA GLU A 174 -1.68 12.92 -15.02
C GLU A 174 -3.09 13.21 -14.53
N SER A 175 -3.70 12.29 -13.76
CA SER A 175 -4.99 12.51 -13.14
C SER A 175 -4.91 13.53 -12.00
N PRO A 176 -5.73 14.61 -12.03
CA PRO A 176 -5.78 15.54 -10.90
C PRO A 176 -6.26 14.90 -9.60
N ALA A 177 -7.17 13.92 -9.65
CA ALA A 177 -7.69 13.23 -8.47
C ALA A 177 -6.64 12.31 -7.84
N ILE A 178 -5.96 11.49 -8.64
CA ILE A 178 -4.87 10.63 -8.14
C ILE A 178 -3.72 11.48 -7.57
N ARG A 179 -3.36 12.58 -8.25
CA ARG A 179 -2.35 13.51 -7.74
C ARG A 179 -2.73 14.08 -6.37
N GLN A 180 -3.99 14.49 -6.18
CA GLN A 180 -4.47 15.01 -4.91
C GLN A 180 -4.51 13.93 -3.82
N LYS A 181 -4.94 12.71 -4.15
CA LYS A 181 -4.91 11.56 -3.24
C LYS A 181 -3.48 11.24 -2.80
N LEU A 182 -2.54 11.15 -3.75
CA LEU A 182 -1.13 10.91 -3.43
C LEU A 182 -0.54 12.03 -2.56
N GLN A 183 -0.83 13.30 -2.87
CA GLN A 183 -0.39 14.43 -2.05
C GLN A 183 -0.95 14.34 -0.63
N PHE A 184 -2.24 14.01 -0.47
CA PHE A 184 -2.86 13.82 0.84
C PHE A 184 -2.16 12.74 1.66
N MET A 185 -1.80 11.61 1.03
CA MET A 185 -1.05 10.52 1.67
C MET A 185 0.36 10.95 2.05
N CYS A 186 1.06 11.67 1.17
CA CYS A 186 2.40 12.23 1.44
C CYS A 186 2.38 13.19 2.62
N ASP A 187 1.38 14.07 2.70
CA ASP A 187 1.22 15.02 3.81
C ASP A 187 0.98 14.27 5.13
N ALA A 188 0.17 13.20 5.12
CA ALA A 188 -0.05 12.37 6.29
C ALA A 188 1.25 11.71 6.78
N VAL A 189 2.08 11.17 5.86
CA VAL A 189 3.40 10.63 6.21
C VAL A 189 4.31 11.72 6.76
N ARG A 190 4.42 12.88 6.09
CA ARG A 190 5.27 13.99 6.48
C ARG A 190 4.92 14.57 7.86
N ASN A 191 3.64 14.54 8.22
CA ASN A 191 3.16 15.05 9.51
C ASN A 191 3.33 14.04 10.66
N ASN A 192 3.47 12.75 10.37
CA ASN A 192 3.46 11.68 11.38
C ASN A 192 4.79 10.93 11.53
N PHE A 193 5.74 11.14 10.61
CA PHE A 193 7.08 10.60 10.68
C PHE A 193 8.12 11.70 10.85
N ASP A 194 9.22 11.39 11.53
CA ASP A 194 10.41 12.24 11.46
C ASP A 194 11.05 12.09 10.06
N THR A 195 10.85 13.09 9.25
CA THR A 195 11.34 13.12 7.86
C THR A 195 12.64 13.93 7.72
N THR A 196 13.29 14.25 8.85
CA THR A 196 14.57 14.97 8.87
C THR A 196 15.62 14.14 8.12
N GLY A 197 16.23 14.77 7.13
CA GLY A 197 17.27 14.14 6.30
C GLY A 197 16.74 13.23 5.19
N TRP A 198 15.43 13.04 5.06
CA TRP A 198 14.89 12.35 3.90
C TRP A 198 15.12 13.19 2.64
N SER A 199 15.82 12.60 1.67
CA SER A 199 15.85 13.11 0.31
C SER A 199 14.48 12.95 -0.35
N ALA A 200 14.38 13.16 -1.66
CA ALA A 200 13.16 12.78 -2.40
C ALA A 200 12.87 11.32 -2.20
N VAL A 201 11.75 11.01 -1.58
CA VAL A 201 11.27 9.63 -1.44
C VAL A 201 10.59 9.17 -2.72
N ARG A 202 10.59 7.87 -2.99
CA ARG A 202 10.14 7.33 -4.26
C ARG A 202 8.69 7.70 -4.59
N TRP A 203 7.77 7.54 -3.64
CA TRP A 203 6.35 7.84 -3.83
C TRP A 203 6.02 9.34 -4.05
N GLU A 204 6.95 10.25 -3.74
CA GLU A 204 6.80 11.69 -4.01
C GLU A 204 7.46 12.13 -5.32
N SER A 205 8.19 11.24 -5.99
CA SER A 205 9.05 11.62 -7.12
C SER A 205 8.29 12.27 -8.27
N LEU A 206 7.04 11.86 -8.51
CA LEU A 206 6.18 12.37 -9.57
C LEU A 206 5.29 13.56 -9.16
N LEU A 207 5.29 13.96 -7.89
CA LEU A 207 4.55 15.15 -7.43
C LEU A 207 5.29 16.46 -7.69
N ARG A 208 6.56 16.41 -8.02
CA ARG A 208 7.49 17.56 -8.18
C ARG A 208 7.47 18.16 -9.56
#